data_d585b4181e91e5fb661d4777dd578599
#
_entry.id   d585b4181e91e5fb661d4777dd578599
#
_cell.length_a   1.000
_cell.length_b   1.000
_cell.length_c   1.000
_cell.angle_alpha   90.00
_cell.angle_beta   90.00
_cell.angle_gamma   90.00
#
_symmetry.space_group_name_H-M   'P 1'
#
loop_
_entity.id
_entity.type
_entity.pdbx_description
1 polymer ?
#
loop_
_entity_poly.entity_id
_entity_poly.type
_entity_poly.pdbx_seq_one_letter_code
_entity_poly.pdbx_strand_id
1 'polypeptide(L)'
;GIGRRQRQMCIRDSTRSEWQKILIEQGYFARAVPKEYGGYGGEPDILKSRIIATEFSKAKTPAPMGGQGIDMLVPTLLEMGTQEQKEKYIKPTLHGEMIWCQGYSEPNAGSDLAALQTKGELIDGEWVINGQKIWTSTAQYSQMMFCLVRTEPEAQKHAGISYLLIPMDSEGIEVRPLVDMTMKAGFNEVFFTDVKIPETNIVGKRGEGWAVANATLGHERGSLAPPDAIMNRVNMLIDLMKEEKLDGKPLIEHPIYRDRLMKIQGKVM
;
A
#
# COMPACT_ATOMS: atom_id res chain seq x y z
N GLY A 1 27.24 16.65 8.23
CA GLY A 1 26.30 16.35 9.30
C GLY A 1 24.88 16.26 8.76
N ILE A 2 24.09 15.30 9.23
CA ILE A 2 22.69 15.11 8.87
C ILE A 2 21.91 16.40 9.19
N GLY A 3 21.26 16.99 8.19
CA GLY A 3 20.53 18.25 8.32
C GLY A 3 19.38 18.16 9.34
N ARG A 4 18.98 19.31 9.92
CA ARG A 4 17.94 19.39 10.96
C ARG A 4 16.61 18.73 10.55
N ARG A 5 16.22 18.84 9.26
CA ARG A 5 15.03 18.17 8.68
C ARG A 5 15.16 16.65 8.64
N GLN A 6 16.33 16.12 8.27
CA GLN A 6 16.60 14.68 8.27
C GLN A 6 16.58 14.12 9.70
N ARG A 7 17.14 14.80 10.68
CA ARG A 7 17.06 14.38 12.10
C ARG A 7 15.62 14.35 12.63
N GLN A 8 14.80 15.35 12.31
CA GLN A 8 13.39 15.36 12.70
C GLN A 8 12.59 14.26 12.03
N MET A 9 12.91 13.91 10.78
CA MET A 9 12.29 12.80 10.05
C MET A 9 12.68 11.46 10.70
N CYS A 10 13.96 11.21 10.96
CA CYS A 10 14.43 10.00 11.64
C CYS A 10 13.81 9.80 13.04
N ILE A 11 13.67 10.87 13.85
CA ILE A 11 13.04 10.81 15.17
C ILE A 11 11.54 10.47 15.03
N ARG A 12 10.85 11.04 14.05
CA ARG A 12 9.43 10.72 13.78
C ARG A 12 9.25 9.28 13.33
N ASP A 13 10.15 8.77 12.50
CA ASP A 13 10.05 7.41 11.96
C ASP A 13 10.35 6.37 13.04
N SER A 14 11.35 6.58 13.91
CA SER A 14 11.62 5.70 15.05
C SER A 14 10.41 5.64 16.01
N THR A 15 9.82 6.77 16.34
CA THR A 15 8.64 6.85 17.23
C THR A 15 7.43 6.16 16.60
N ARG A 16 7.26 6.25 15.26
CA ARG A 16 6.17 5.56 14.54
C ARG A 16 6.38 4.05 14.51
N SER A 17 7.61 3.58 14.29
CA SER A 17 7.93 2.15 14.33
C SER A 17 7.76 1.57 15.74
N GLU A 18 8.16 2.29 16.79
CA GLU A 18 7.91 1.89 18.18
C GLU A 18 6.42 1.81 18.49
N TRP A 19 5.64 2.82 18.09
CA TRP A 19 4.18 2.79 18.21
C TRP A 19 3.57 1.59 17.50
N GLN A 20 3.99 1.32 16.27
CA GLN A 20 3.54 0.17 15.49
C GLN A 20 3.80 -1.16 16.22
N LYS A 21 4.99 -1.34 16.80
CA LYS A 21 5.34 -2.53 17.59
C LYS A 21 4.42 -2.69 18.80
N ILE A 22 4.15 -1.61 19.53
CA ILE A 22 3.21 -1.62 20.66
C ILE A 22 1.80 -2.04 20.19
N LEU A 23 1.32 -1.49 19.07
CA LEU A 23 0.01 -1.84 18.53
C LEU A 23 -0.09 -3.34 18.16
N ILE A 24 0.97 -3.90 17.61
CA ILE A 24 1.03 -5.33 17.27
C ILE A 24 1.05 -6.17 18.56
N GLU A 25 1.90 -5.85 19.51
CA GLU A 25 2.03 -6.57 20.79
C GLU A 25 0.73 -6.61 21.58
N GLN A 26 -0.03 -5.50 21.57
CA GLN A 26 -1.32 -5.38 22.24
C GLN A 26 -2.50 -5.93 21.43
N GLY A 27 -2.27 -6.41 20.20
CA GLY A 27 -3.28 -6.97 19.33
C GLY A 27 -4.25 -5.94 18.75
N TYR A 28 -3.81 -4.70 18.62
CA TYR A 28 -4.58 -3.62 17.96
C TYR A 28 -4.28 -3.51 16.47
N PHE A 29 -3.16 -4.07 16.02
CA PHE A 29 -2.77 -4.10 14.60
C PHE A 29 -2.22 -5.49 14.22
N ALA A 30 -2.22 -5.82 12.91
CA ALA A 30 -1.76 -7.10 12.36
C ALA A 30 -2.29 -8.34 13.13
N ARG A 31 -3.55 -8.29 13.55
CA ARG A 31 -4.17 -9.27 14.45
C ARG A 31 -4.15 -10.69 13.92
N ALA A 32 -4.48 -10.88 12.64
CA ALA A 32 -4.58 -12.18 12.00
C ALA A 32 -3.25 -12.66 11.40
N VAL A 33 -2.20 -11.84 11.43
CA VAL A 33 -0.88 -12.26 10.98
C VAL A 33 -0.25 -13.15 12.04
N PRO A 34 0.28 -14.33 11.68
CA PRO A 34 0.92 -15.27 12.62
C PRO A 34 2.08 -14.61 13.39
N LYS A 35 2.26 -15.04 14.66
CA LYS A 35 3.35 -14.52 15.52
C LYS A 35 4.74 -14.81 14.96
N GLU A 36 4.91 -15.95 14.30
CA GLU A 36 6.17 -16.34 13.65
C GLU A 36 6.61 -15.34 12.58
N TYR A 37 5.67 -14.61 11.94
CA TYR A 37 5.94 -13.55 10.97
C TYR A 37 5.81 -12.15 11.58
N GLY A 38 5.80 -12.02 12.90
CA GLY A 38 5.81 -10.72 13.59
C GLY A 38 4.44 -10.07 13.77
N GLY A 39 3.34 -10.79 13.54
CA GLY A 39 1.98 -10.35 13.86
C GLY A 39 1.55 -10.71 15.28
N TYR A 40 0.29 -10.41 15.62
CA TYR A 40 -0.28 -10.76 16.93
C TYR A 40 -0.68 -12.24 17.04
N GLY A 41 -1.02 -12.90 15.92
CA GLY A 41 -1.41 -14.31 15.88
C GLY A 41 -2.77 -14.62 16.49
N GLY A 42 -3.70 -13.70 16.41
CA GLY A 42 -5.09 -13.89 16.84
C GLY A 42 -5.99 -14.28 15.68
N GLU A 43 -7.17 -14.83 16.00
CA GLU A 43 -8.18 -15.15 15.01
C GLU A 43 -8.70 -13.87 14.30
N PRO A 44 -9.02 -13.95 13.00
CA PRO A 44 -9.70 -12.90 12.27
C PRO A 44 -11.04 -12.57 12.92
N ASP A 45 -11.24 -11.30 13.28
CA ASP A 45 -12.46 -10.83 13.94
C ASP A 45 -12.78 -9.41 13.44
N ILE A 46 -13.74 -9.31 12.52
CA ILE A 46 -14.15 -8.05 11.90
C ILE A 46 -14.78 -7.11 12.93
N LEU A 47 -15.61 -7.64 13.86
CA LEU A 47 -16.27 -6.82 14.87
C LEU A 47 -15.25 -6.19 15.82
N LYS A 48 -14.29 -6.98 16.28
CA LYS A 48 -13.20 -6.50 17.14
C LYS A 48 -12.33 -5.45 16.45
N SER A 49 -12.01 -5.66 15.18
CA SER A 49 -11.24 -4.70 14.38
C SER A 49 -12.00 -3.37 14.24
N ARG A 50 -13.31 -3.40 14.03
CA ARG A 50 -14.16 -2.20 13.97
C ARG A 50 -14.25 -1.47 15.31
N ILE A 51 -14.40 -2.20 16.42
CA ILE A 51 -14.40 -1.62 17.77
C ILE A 51 -13.07 -0.91 18.02
N ILE A 52 -11.93 -1.56 17.72
CA ILE A 52 -10.60 -0.96 17.87
C ILE A 52 -10.51 0.33 17.05
N ALA A 53 -10.86 0.30 15.76
CA ALA A 53 -10.80 1.47 14.90
C ALA A 53 -11.68 2.62 15.42
N THR A 54 -12.89 2.32 15.92
CA THR A 54 -13.80 3.30 16.48
C THR A 54 -13.25 3.95 17.75
N GLU A 55 -12.72 3.16 18.68
CA GLU A 55 -12.17 3.68 19.94
C GLU A 55 -10.88 4.48 19.71
N PHE A 56 -10.01 4.05 18.78
CA PHE A 56 -8.83 4.80 18.37
C PHE A 56 -9.20 6.15 17.75
N SER A 57 -10.24 6.18 16.91
CA SER A 57 -10.75 7.42 16.30
C SER A 57 -11.28 8.38 17.38
N LYS A 58 -12.10 7.89 18.33
CA LYS A 58 -12.61 8.70 19.47
C LYS A 58 -11.49 9.27 20.32
N ALA A 59 -10.48 8.46 20.61
CA ALA A 59 -9.34 8.85 21.44
C ALA A 59 -8.32 9.73 20.66
N LYS A 60 -8.53 9.94 19.36
CA LYS A 60 -7.60 10.68 18.47
C LYS A 60 -6.16 10.16 18.55
N THR A 61 -5.99 8.85 18.67
CA THR A 61 -4.67 8.22 18.69
C THR A 61 -4.01 8.29 17.33
N PRO A 62 -2.67 8.28 17.24
CA PRO A 62 -1.99 8.13 15.96
C PRO A 62 -2.42 6.84 15.25
N ALA A 63 -2.73 6.93 13.97
CA ALA A 63 -3.06 5.76 13.16
C ALA A 63 -1.85 4.81 13.06
N PRO A 64 -2.08 3.50 12.94
CA PRO A 64 -1.02 2.57 12.60
C PRO A 64 -0.39 2.94 11.25
N MET A 65 0.83 2.49 11.02
CA MET A 65 1.46 2.59 9.72
C MET A 65 0.71 1.68 8.74
N GLY A 66 0.51 2.19 7.54
CA GLY A 66 -0.06 1.45 6.42
C GLY A 66 0.83 1.61 5.19
N GLY A 67 0.32 1.25 4.04
CA GLY A 67 0.99 1.40 2.75
C GLY A 67 1.05 0.08 1.99
N GLN A 68 1.52 0.15 0.76
CA GLN A 68 1.43 -0.96 -0.20
C GLN A 68 2.06 -2.27 0.32
N GLY A 69 3.15 -2.19 1.10
CA GLY A 69 3.76 -3.36 1.72
C GLY A 69 2.83 -4.02 2.75
N ILE A 70 2.31 -3.24 3.68
CA ILE A 70 1.49 -3.74 4.80
C ILE A 70 0.10 -4.18 4.30
N ASP A 71 -0.55 -3.33 3.51
CA ASP A 71 -1.97 -3.49 3.17
C ASP A 71 -2.19 -4.44 1.99
N MET A 72 -1.18 -4.63 1.14
CA MET A 72 -1.28 -5.41 -0.09
C MET A 72 -0.30 -6.60 -0.11
N LEU A 73 1.01 -6.35 0.07
CA LEU A 73 2.02 -7.41 -0.09
C LEU A 73 2.01 -8.40 1.07
N VAL A 74 1.92 -7.97 2.33
CA VAL A 74 1.90 -8.89 3.48
C VAL A 74 0.81 -9.94 3.34
N PRO A 75 -0.47 -9.60 3.10
CA PRO A 75 -1.50 -10.61 2.91
C PRO A 75 -1.27 -11.46 1.64
N THR A 76 -0.73 -10.89 0.57
CA THR A 76 -0.36 -11.64 -0.64
C THR A 76 0.73 -12.69 -0.33
N LEU A 77 1.76 -12.33 0.43
CA LEU A 77 2.81 -13.28 0.82
C LEU A 77 2.29 -14.36 1.77
N LEU A 78 1.40 -14.02 2.70
CA LEU A 78 0.77 -15.02 3.58
C LEU A 78 0.01 -16.07 2.78
N GLU A 79 -0.64 -15.66 1.70
CA GLU A 79 -1.44 -16.54 0.83
C GLU A 79 -0.58 -17.32 -0.17
N MET A 80 0.37 -16.67 -0.84
CA MET A 80 1.04 -17.19 -2.05
C MET A 80 2.58 -17.21 -1.97
N GLY A 81 3.18 -16.61 -0.94
CA GLY A 81 4.64 -16.56 -0.77
C GLY A 81 5.23 -17.87 -0.28
N THR A 82 6.51 -18.11 -0.57
CA THR A 82 7.26 -19.22 0.02
C THR A 82 7.51 -18.98 1.52
N GLN A 83 7.92 -20.04 2.23
CA GLN A 83 8.24 -19.93 3.66
C GLN A 83 9.36 -18.88 3.89
N GLU A 84 10.42 -18.96 3.07
CA GLU A 84 11.56 -18.03 3.14
C GLU A 84 11.13 -16.59 2.87
N GLN A 85 10.23 -16.36 1.92
CA GLN A 85 9.70 -15.03 1.62
C GLN A 85 8.88 -14.48 2.79
N LYS A 86 8.05 -15.32 3.43
CA LYS A 86 7.25 -14.91 4.61
C LYS A 86 8.16 -14.50 5.77
N GLU A 87 9.15 -15.33 6.08
CA GLU A 87 10.12 -15.07 7.16
C GLU A 87 10.96 -13.82 6.90
N LYS A 88 11.42 -13.65 5.65
CA LYS A 88 12.30 -12.53 5.26
C LYS A 88 11.58 -11.19 5.23
N TYR A 89 10.35 -11.13 4.71
CA TYR A 89 9.74 -9.87 4.32
C TYR A 89 8.60 -9.41 5.23
N ILE A 90 7.83 -10.32 5.85
CA ILE A 90 6.60 -9.90 6.55
C ILE A 90 6.92 -9.08 7.80
N LYS A 91 7.75 -9.58 8.69
CA LYS A 91 8.07 -8.89 9.95
C LYS A 91 8.65 -7.49 9.75
N PRO A 92 9.72 -7.28 8.95
CA PRO A 92 10.26 -5.94 8.74
C PRO A 92 9.26 -5.00 8.07
N THR A 93 8.37 -5.51 7.19
CA THR A 93 7.30 -4.73 6.59
C THR A 93 6.28 -4.27 7.62
N LEU A 94 5.77 -5.17 8.47
CA LEU A 94 4.81 -4.85 9.52
C LEU A 94 5.35 -3.84 10.53
N HIS A 95 6.65 -3.89 10.82
CA HIS A 95 7.32 -2.97 11.75
C HIS A 95 7.70 -1.62 11.12
N GLY A 96 7.41 -1.43 9.82
CA GLY A 96 7.76 -0.20 9.09
C GLY A 96 9.26 -0.03 8.83
N GLU A 97 10.02 -1.11 8.92
CA GLU A 97 11.46 -1.16 8.67
C GLU A 97 11.77 -1.38 7.18
N MET A 98 10.79 -1.88 6.42
CA MET A 98 10.87 -2.11 4.98
C MET A 98 9.65 -1.52 4.28
N ILE A 99 9.88 -0.53 3.42
CA ILE A 99 8.86 0.15 2.63
C ILE A 99 8.85 -0.45 1.23
N TRP A 100 7.64 -0.65 0.70
CA TRP A 100 7.41 -1.23 -0.62
C TRP A 100 6.72 -0.26 -1.56
N CYS A 101 7.04 -0.37 -2.84
CA CYS A 101 6.29 0.25 -3.91
C CYS A 101 5.78 -0.79 -4.91
N GLN A 102 4.78 -0.39 -5.70
CA GLN A 102 4.11 -1.24 -6.68
C GLN A 102 4.57 -0.89 -8.10
N GLY A 103 5.17 -1.85 -8.81
CA GLY A 103 5.59 -1.74 -10.19
C GLY A 103 4.62 -2.44 -11.14
N TYR A 104 3.42 -1.87 -11.33
CA TYR A 104 2.39 -2.46 -12.22
C TYR A 104 2.28 -1.70 -13.53
N SER A 105 1.75 -0.47 -13.48
CA SER A 105 1.44 0.33 -14.66
C SER A 105 2.68 0.69 -15.48
N GLU A 106 2.51 0.74 -16.80
CA GLU A 106 3.50 1.22 -17.76
C GLU A 106 2.90 2.36 -18.60
N PRO A 107 3.68 3.17 -19.31
CA PRO A 107 3.15 4.27 -20.12
C PRO A 107 2.01 3.84 -21.06
N ASN A 108 2.07 2.61 -21.60
CA ASN A 108 1.06 2.06 -22.51
C ASN A 108 0.21 0.92 -21.90
N ALA A 109 0.35 0.63 -20.61
CA ALA A 109 -0.36 -0.45 -19.92
C ALA A 109 -0.83 -0.02 -18.54
N GLY A 110 -1.98 0.62 -18.48
CA GLY A 110 -2.67 1.03 -17.25
C GLY A 110 -3.96 0.23 -17.08
N SER A 111 -5.08 0.68 -17.67
CA SER A 111 -6.36 -0.05 -17.63
C SER A 111 -6.25 -1.43 -18.28
N ASP A 112 -5.50 -1.56 -19.37
CA ASP A 112 -5.10 -2.83 -19.94
C ASP A 112 -3.74 -3.27 -19.37
N LEU A 113 -3.71 -3.56 -18.07
CA LEU A 113 -2.48 -3.93 -17.37
C LEU A 113 -1.82 -5.18 -17.95
N ALA A 114 -2.61 -6.12 -18.47
CA ALA A 114 -2.08 -7.34 -19.07
C ALA A 114 -1.30 -7.11 -20.38
N ALA A 115 -1.32 -5.89 -20.92
CA ALA A 115 -0.47 -5.48 -22.06
C ALA A 115 0.92 -5.02 -21.65
N LEU A 116 1.31 -5.14 -20.37
CA LEU A 116 2.63 -4.76 -19.88
C LEU A 116 3.77 -5.44 -20.67
N GLN A 117 4.87 -4.69 -20.84
CA GLN A 117 6.01 -5.08 -21.67
C GLN A 117 7.34 -5.12 -20.92
N THR A 118 7.42 -4.65 -19.69
CA THR A 118 8.63 -4.80 -18.86
C THR A 118 9.02 -6.28 -18.85
N LYS A 119 10.20 -6.59 -19.38
CA LYS A 119 10.67 -7.94 -19.66
C LYS A 119 11.46 -8.50 -18.49
N GLY A 120 11.28 -9.77 -18.17
CA GLY A 120 12.08 -10.52 -17.21
C GLY A 120 12.56 -11.81 -17.88
N GLU A 121 13.85 -11.97 -18.06
CA GLU A 121 14.49 -13.18 -18.62
C GLU A 121 15.27 -13.87 -17.52
N LEU A 122 15.11 -15.19 -17.41
CA LEU A 122 15.89 -16.00 -16.47
C LEU A 122 17.18 -16.45 -17.17
N ILE A 123 18.31 -15.95 -16.71
CA ILE A 123 19.65 -16.23 -17.25
C ILE A 123 20.55 -16.62 -16.08
N ASP A 124 21.15 -17.80 -16.14
CA ASP A 124 22.09 -18.32 -15.13
C ASP A 124 21.59 -18.23 -13.67
N GLY A 125 20.29 -18.45 -13.43
CA GLY A 125 19.68 -18.43 -12.10
C GLY A 125 19.34 -17.01 -11.58
N GLU A 126 19.43 -16.01 -12.45
CA GLU A 126 19.04 -14.63 -12.15
C GLU A 126 17.98 -14.12 -13.14
N TRP A 127 17.02 -13.36 -12.64
CA TRP A 127 16.12 -12.58 -13.50
C TRP A 127 16.85 -11.34 -13.97
N VAL A 128 16.93 -11.14 -15.28
CA VAL A 128 17.42 -9.91 -15.93
C VAL A 128 16.19 -9.12 -16.38
N ILE A 129 16.01 -7.93 -15.82
CA ILE A 129 14.79 -7.12 -15.99
C ILE A 129 15.12 -5.87 -16.79
N ASN A 130 14.31 -5.63 -17.85
CA ASN A 130 14.40 -4.45 -18.71
C ASN A 130 13.02 -3.86 -18.96
N GLY A 131 12.87 -2.53 -18.83
CA GLY A 131 11.62 -1.85 -19.10
C GLY A 131 11.40 -0.60 -18.26
N GLN A 132 10.13 -0.21 -18.11
CA GLN A 132 9.74 1.00 -17.42
C GLN A 132 8.41 0.80 -16.71
N LYS A 133 8.31 1.29 -15.46
CA LYS A 133 7.07 1.45 -14.73
C LYS A 133 6.76 2.92 -14.50
N ILE A 134 5.47 3.25 -14.40
CA ILE A 134 5.00 4.62 -14.17
C ILE A 134 3.91 4.64 -13.09
N TRP A 135 3.64 5.80 -12.54
CA TRP A 135 2.68 6.02 -11.44
C TRP A 135 3.05 5.25 -10.17
N THR A 136 4.33 4.91 -10.02
CA THR A 136 4.83 4.17 -8.87
C THR A 136 4.89 5.08 -7.64
N SER A 137 3.92 4.93 -6.75
CA SER A 137 3.87 5.71 -5.51
C SER A 137 5.05 5.36 -4.60
N THR A 138 5.67 6.37 -4.01
CA THR A 138 6.72 6.25 -2.98
C THR A 138 7.99 5.52 -3.39
N ALA A 139 8.22 5.23 -4.69
CA ALA A 139 9.40 4.50 -5.15
C ALA A 139 10.73 5.12 -4.67
N GLN A 140 10.79 6.46 -4.59
CA GLN A 140 11.96 7.20 -4.13
C GLN A 140 12.34 6.96 -2.64
N TYR A 141 11.46 6.32 -1.87
CA TYR A 141 11.66 6.01 -0.45
C TYR A 141 11.61 4.50 -0.15
N SER A 142 11.29 3.68 -1.16
CA SER A 142 11.06 2.25 -0.99
C SER A 142 12.37 1.48 -1.07
N GLN A 143 12.52 0.48 -0.20
CA GLN A 143 13.62 -0.49 -0.25
C GLN A 143 13.33 -1.63 -1.21
N MET A 144 12.05 -1.93 -1.42
CA MET A 144 11.62 -3.05 -2.24
C MET A 144 10.46 -2.65 -3.16
N MET A 145 10.35 -3.35 -4.29
CA MET A 145 9.22 -3.26 -5.20
C MET A 145 8.62 -4.64 -5.42
N PHE A 146 7.30 -4.74 -5.44
CA PHE A 146 6.62 -5.87 -6.05
C PHE A 146 6.18 -5.49 -7.45
N CYS A 147 6.63 -6.26 -8.45
CA CYS A 147 6.60 -5.88 -9.85
C CYS A 147 6.02 -6.97 -10.74
N LEU A 148 5.19 -6.58 -11.70
CA LEU A 148 4.74 -7.45 -12.77
C LEU A 148 5.68 -7.33 -13.97
N VAL A 149 6.16 -8.46 -14.46
CA VAL A 149 7.05 -8.52 -15.63
C VAL A 149 6.57 -9.56 -16.64
N ARG A 150 6.87 -9.35 -17.92
CA ARG A 150 6.62 -10.30 -19.00
C ARG A 150 7.76 -11.33 -19.04
N THR A 151 7.49 -12.57 -18.63
CA THR A 151 8.47 -13.65 -18.62
C THR A 151 8.25 -14.66 -19.72
N GLU A 152 7.01 -14.76 -20.26
CA GLU A 152 6.65 -15.64 -21.37
C GLU A 152 6.03 -14.82 -22.50
N PRO A 153 6.84 -14.24 -23.42
CA PRO A 153 6.33 -13.34 -24.47
C PRO A 153 5.40 -14.06 -25.45
N GLU A 154 5.60 -15.36 -25.68
CA GLU A 154 4.80 -16.17 -26.60
C GLU A 154 3.50 -16.72 -25.97
N ALA A 155 3.32 -16.58 -24.66
CA ALA A 155 2.14 -17.06 -23.97
C ALA A 155 0.94 -16.13 -24.18
N GLN A 156 -0.27 -16.65 -23.92
CA GLN A 156 -1.46 -15.81 -23.86
C GLN A 156 -1.29 -14.68 -22.86
N LYS A 157 -1.90 -13.53 -23.16
CA LYS A 157 -1.73 -12.22 -22.51
C LYS A 157 -1.53 -12.28 -20.98
N HIS A 158 -2.37 -13.01 -20.24
CA HIS A 158 -2.30 -13.12 -18.78
C HIS A 158 -1.30 -14.19 -18.30
N ALA A 159 -1.14 -15.27 -19.07
CA ALA A 159 -0.28 -16.40 -18.72
C ALA A 159 1.22 -16.12 -18.91
N GLY A 160 1.57 -14.99 -19.51
CA GLY A 160 2.97 -14.61 -19.74
C GLY A 160 3.56 -13.68 -18.68
N ILE A 161 2.86 -13.44 -17.57
CA ILE A 161 3.24 -12.47 -16.55
C ILE A 161 3.72 -13.20 -15.30
N SER A 162 4.83 -12.73 -14.72
CA SER A 162 5.33 -13.17 -13.41
C SER A 162 5.35 -12.00 -12.41
N TYR A 163 5.34 -12.34 -11.13
CA TYR A 163 5.35 -11.39 -10.03
C TYR A 163 6.69 -11.48 -9.30
N LEU A 164 7.49 -10.42 -9.37
CA LEU A 164 8.85 -10.39 -8.83
C LEU A 164 8.98 -9.41 -7.66
N LEU A 165 9.81 -9.76 -6.68
CA LEU A 165 10.21 -8.90 -5.56
C LEU A 165 11.60 -8.33 -5.88
N ILE A 166 11.67 -7.02 -6.14
CA ILE A 166 12.87 -6.34 -6.64
C ILE A 166 13.42 -5.41 -5.56
N PRO A 167 14.69 -5.59 -5.10
CA PRO A 167 15.37 -4.60 -4.29
C PRO A 167 15.56 -3.30 -5.08
N MET A 168 15.19 -2.16 -4.50
CA MET A 168 15.23 -0.86 -5.20
C MET A 168 16.63 -0.25 -5.28
N ASP A 169 17.59 -0.82 -4.56
CA ASP A 169 19.02 -0.50 -4.62
C ASP A 169 19.81 -1.35 -5.62
N SER A 170 19.13 -2.21 -6.40
CA SER A 170 19.75 -3.01 -7.46
C SER A 170 20.35 -2.11 -8.54
N GLU A 171 21.54 -2.47 -9.03
CA GLU A 171 22.19 -1.78 -10.15
C GLU A 171 21.27 -1.80 -11.39
N GLY A 172 21.21 -0.67 -12.12
CA GLY A 172 20.36 -0.52 -13.30
C GLY A 172 18.96 0.01 -13.02
N ILE A 173 18.59 0.29 -11.76
CA ILE A 173 17.34 0.96 -11.42
C ILE A 173 17.55 2.48 -11.37
N GLU A 174 16.70 3.20 -12.11
CA GLU A 174 16.62 4.66 -12.04
C GLU A 174 15.21 5.09 -11.67
N VAL A 175 15.06 5.89 -10.60
CA VAL A 175 13.80 6.44 -10.13
C VAL A 175 13.70 7.92 -10.48
N ARG A 176 12.68 8.31 -11.24
CA ARG A 176 12.42 9.71 -11.63
C ARG A 176 11.09 10.18 -11.04
N PRO A 177 11.12 11.09 -10.06
CA PRO A 177 9.89 11.65 -9.49
C PRO A 177 9.06 12.43 -10.52
N LEU A 178 7.74 12.19 -10.52
CA LEU A 178 6.76 12.93 -11.30
C LEU A 178 6.15 14.02 -10.43
N VAL A 179 6.32 15.26 -10.85
CA VAL A 179 5.72 16.41 -10.17
C VAL A 179 4.31 16.63 -10.71
N ASP A 180 3.31 16.55 -9.84
CA ASP A 180 1.91 16.79 -10.17
C ASP A 180 1.54 18.30 -10.18
N MET A 181 0.30 18.63 -10.56
CA MET A 181 -0.18 20.01 -10.61
C MET A 181 -0.18 20.73 -9.24
N THR A 182 -0.06 19.98 -8.14
CA THR A 182 0.07 20.53 -6.78
C THR A 182 1.53 20.76 -6.36
N MET A 183 2.46 20.60 -7.29
CA MET A 183 3.92 20.68 -7.08
C MET A 183 4.45 19.63 -6.10
N LYS A 184 3.76 18.51 -5.97
CA LYS A 184 4.21 17.36 -5.16
C LYS A 184 4.70 16.25 -6.07
N ALA A 185 5.72 15.54 -5.62
CA ALA A 185 6.28 14.36 -6.30
C ALA A 185 5.83 13.09 -5.55
N GLY A 186 4.54 12.74 -5.70
CA GLY A 186 3.94 11.56 -5.06
C GLY A 186 4.11 10.28 -5.87
N PHE A 187 4.31 10.40 -7.17
CA PHE A 187 4.47 9.30 -8.12
C PHE A 187 5.84 9.35 -8.78
N ASN A 188 6.25 8.21 -9.35
CA ASN A 188 7.52 8.09 -10.03
C ASN A 188 7.39 7.29 -11.32
N GLU A 189 8.31 7.55 -12.25
CA GLU A 189 8.76 6.60 -13.26
C GLU A 189 9.91 5.79 -12.67
N VAL A 190 9.96 4.51 -13.00
CA VAL A 190 11.05 3.61 -12.60
C VAL A 190 11.53 2.88 -13.84
N PHE A 191 12.80 3.07 -14.17
CA PHE A 191 13.46 2.46 -15.32
C PHE A 191 14.31 1.28 -14.85
N PHE A 192 14.30 0.21 -15.63
CA PHE A 192 15.11 -0.99 -15.43
C PHE A 192 16.00 -1.20 -16.64
N THR A 193 17.31 -1.26 -16.42
CA THR A 193 18.32 -1.54 -17.44
C THR A 193 19.20 -2.67 -16.94
N ASP A 194 19.00 -3.87 -17.48
CA ASP A 194 19.72 -5.10 -17.12
C ASP A 194 19.76 -5.38 -15.60
N VAL A 195 18.67 -5.07 -14.92
CA VAL A 195 18.57 -5.26 -13.47
C VAL A 195 18.53 -6.75 -13.14
N LYS A 196 19.50 -7.19 -12.31
CA LYS A 196 19.64 -8.60 -11.92
C LYS A 196 19.14 -8.85 -10.52
N ILE A 197 18.28 -9.86 -10.37
CA ILE A 197 17.80 -10.32 -9.06
C ILE A 197 17.78 -11.86 -9.04
N PRO A 198 17.90 -12.50 -7.86
CA PRO A 198 17.85 -13.95 -7.74
C PRO A 198 16.57 -14.56 -8.28
N GLU A 199 16.66 -15.76 -8.87
CA GLU A 199 15.50 -16.53 -9.33
C GLU A 199 14.44 -16.70 -8.24
N THR A 200 14.86 -16.86 -6.98
CA THR A 200 13.98 -17.06 -5.83
C THR A 200 13.10 -15.86 -5.47
N ASN A 201 13.33 -14.70 -6.08
CA ASN A 201 12.52 -13.49 -5.85
C ASN A 201 11.16 -13.50 -6.59
N ILE A 202 10.76 -14.60 -7.17
CA ILE A 202 9.43 -14.79 -7.76
C ILE A 202 8.40 -15.19 -6.69
N VAL A 203 7.21 -14.59 -6.71
CA VAL A 203 6.06 -15.02 -5.89
C VAL A 203 5.14 -15.85 -6.76
N GLY A 204 4.78 -17.04 -6.29
CA GLY A 204 4.08 -18.05 -7.08
C GLY A 204 5.01 -18.69 -8.10
N LYS A 205 4.46 -19.13 -9.23
CA LYS A 205 5.23 -19.77 -10.32
C LYS A 205 5.41 -18.81 -11.49
N ARG A 206 6.43 -19.09 -12.29
CA ARG A 206 6.68 -18.41 -13.56
C ARG A 206 5.44 -18.47 -14.46
N GLY A 207 5.00 -17.34 -15.00
CA GLY A 207 3.79 -17.21 -15.80
C GLY A 207 2.47 -17.12 -15.01
N GLU A 208 2.47 -17.36 -13.70
CA GLU A 208 1.26 -17.28 -12.85
C GLU A 208 1.11 -15.94 -12.11
N GLY A 209 1.94 -14.96 -12.41
CA GLY A 209 1.94 -13.65 -11.72
C GLY A 209 0.64 -12.87 -11.83
N TRP A 210 -0.20 -13.15 -12.84
CA TRP A 210 -1.53 -12.55 -12.93
C TRP A 210 -2.46 -12.99 -11.81
N ALA A 211 -2.40 -14.24 -11.37
CA ALA A 211 -3.15 -14.73 -10.23
C ALA A 211 -2.68 -14.03 -8.93
N VAL A 212 -1.36 -13.90 -8.74
CA VAL A 212 -0.77 -13.17 -7.60
C VAL A 212 -1.20 -11.70 -7.60
N ALA A 213 -1.18 -11.05 -8.79
CA ALA A 213 -1.62 -9.67 -8.92
C ALA A 213 -3.10 -9.48 -8.54
N ASN A 214 -3.97 -10.42 -8.94
CA ASN A 214 -5.39 -10.38 -8.58
C ASN A 214 -5.61 -10.54 -7.07
N ALA A 215 -4.87 -11.42 -6.40
CA ALA A 215 -4.89 -11.53 -4.94
C ALA A 215 -4.45 -10.20 -4.29
N THR A 216 -3.33 -9.63 -4.73
CA THR A 216 -2.82 -8.33 -4.26
C THR A 216 -3.85 -7.20 -4.44
N LEU A 217 -4.49 -7.09 -5.61
CA LEU A 217 -5.52 -6.09 -5.88
C LEU A 217 -6.82 -6.36 -5.11
N GLY A 218 -7.09 -7.63 -4.76
CA GLY A 218 -8.19 -8.00 -3.86
C GLY A 218 -8.02 -7.38 -2.48
N HIS A 219 -6.82 -7.42 -1.92
CA HIS A 219 -6.48 -6.79 -0.64
C HIS A 219 -6.53 -5.25 -0.71
N GLU A 220 -6.07 -4.66 -1.83
CA GLU A 220 -6.13 -3.21 -2.05
C GLU A 220 -7.56 -2.67 -1.96
N ARG A 221 -8.53 -3.35 -2.57
CA ARG A 221 -9.94 -2.92 -2.56
C ARG A 221 -10.50 -2.79 -1.15
N GLY A 222 -10.07 -3.63 -0.21
CA GLY A 222 -10.46 -3.58 1.18
C GLY A 222 -9.91 -2.36 1.94
N SER A 223 -8.78 -1.81 1.50
CA SER A 223 -8.09 -0.68 2.14
C SER A 223 -8.49 0.70 1.60
N LEU A 224 -8.97 0.78 0.34
CA LEU A 224 -9.20 2.06 -0.35
C LEU A 224 -10.37 2.89 0.17
N ALA A 225 -11.39 2.27 0.75
CA ALA A 225 -12.59 3.00 1.21
C ALA A 225 -13.20 2.36 2.47
N PRO A 226 -12.57 2.48 3.65
CA PRO A 226 -13.20 2.04 4.88
C PRO A 226 -14.48 2.87 5.10
N PRO A 227 -15.65 2.23 5.26
CA PRO A 227 -16.95 2.94 5.43
C PRO A 227 -16.92 3.96 6.57
N ASP A 228 -16.17 3.64 7.63
CA ASP A 228 -16.04 4.52 8.80
C ASP A 228 -15.33 5.85 8.48
N ALA A 229 -14.40 5.88 7.52
CA ALA A 229 -13.72 7.11 7.12
C ALA A 229 -14.68 8.11 6.44
N ILE A 230 -15.62 7.60 5.63
CA ILE A 230 -16.64 8.44 4.99
C ILE A 230 -17.64 8.96 6.03
N MET A 231 -18.09 8.09 6.94
CA MET A 231 -19.01 8.47 8.02
C MET A 231 -18.37 9.49 8.96
N ASN A 232 -17.08 9.36 9.29
CA ASN A 232 -16.35 10.35 10.09
C ASN A 232 -16.32 11.72 9.43
N ARG A 233 -16.18 11.80 8.09
CA ARG A 233 -16.26 13.08 7.36
C ARG A 233 -17.65 13.71 7.44
N VAL A 234 -18.71 12.89 7.36
CA VAL A 234 -20.08 13.38 7.54
C VAL A 234 -20.30 13.90 8.96
N ASN A 235 -19.80 13.20 9.98
CA ASN A 235 -19.87 13.65 11.36
C ASN A 235 -19.12 14.98 11.59
N MET A 236 -17.91 15.11 11.04
CA MET A 236 -17.17 16.39 11.06
C MET A 236 -17.94 17.53 10.40
N LEU A 237 -18.62 17.27 9.27
CA LEU A 237 -19.47 18.26 8.62
C LEU A 237 -20.68 18.64 9.49
N ILE A 238 -21.30 17.68 10.15
CA ILE A 238 -22.39 17.92 11.11
C ILE A 238 -21.94 18.83 12.25
N ASP A 239 -20.77 18.54 12.83
CA ASP A 239 -20.24 19.34 13.95
C ASP A 239 -19.89 20.75 13.49
N LEU A 240 -19.24 20.91 12.32
CA LEU A 240 -19.00 22.21 11.71
C LEU A 240 -20.31 23.00 11.51
N MET A 241 -21.35 22.36 10.98
CA MET A 241 -22.65 22.99 10.75
C MET A 241 -23.41 23.36 12.05
N LYS A 242 -23.09 22.74 13.17
CA LYS A 242 -23.62 23.16 14.49
C LYS A 242 -22.88 24.39 15.03
N GLU A 243 -21.58 24.50 14.76
CA GLU A 243 -20.73 25.59 15.25
C GLU A 243 -20.89 26.87 14.41
N GLU A 244 -20.89 26.72 13.07
CA GLU A 244 -20.98 27.83 12.13
C GLU A 244 -22.41 28.41 12.07
N LYS A 245 -22.50 29.74 11.97
CA LYS A 245 -23.77 30.45 11.96
C LYS A 245 -23.98 31.28 10.67
N LEU A 246 -25.22 31.30 10.21
CA LEU A 246 -25.72 32.21 9.20
C LEU A 246 -26.91 32.98 9.78
N ASP A 247 -26.89 34.31 9.70
CA ASP A 247 -27.92 35.19 10.29
C ASP A 247 -28.21 34.89 11.77
N GLY A 248 -27.14 34.56 12.53
CA GLY A 248 -27.21 34.29 13.96
C GLY A 248 -27.72 32.89 14.35
N LYS A 249 -28.09 32.06 13.38
CA LYS A 249 -28.54 30.67 13.62
C LYS A 249 -27.53 29.65 13.11
N PRO A 250 -27.38 28.49 13.79
CA PRO A 250 -26.50 27.41 13.30
C PRO A 250 -26.86 26.99 11.88
N LEU A 251 -25.86 26.70 11.02
CA LEU A 251 -26.10 26.25 9.64
C LEU A 251 -26.95 25.00 9.54
N ILE A 252 -26.88 24.10 10.55
CA ILE A 252 -27.66 22.88 10.58
C ILE A 252 -29.19 23.14 10.69
N GLU A 253 -29.59 24.30 11.19
CA GLU A 253 -31.00 24.71 11.27
C GLU A 253 -31.49 25.37 9.96
N HIS A 254 -30.58 25.78 9.08
CA HIS A 254 -30.95 26.41 7.83
C HIS A 254 -31.49 25.36 6.83
N PRO A 255 -32.72 25.53 6.30
CA PRO A 255 -33.41 24.48 5.55
C PRO A 255 -32.65 23.99 4.32
N ILE A 256 -32.00 24.88 3.59
CA ILE A 256 -31.23 24.53 2.38
C ILE A 256 -30.00 23.68 2.74
N TYR A 257 -29.24 24.08 3.74
CA TYR A 257 -28.02 23.35 4.13
C TYR A 257 -28.35 22.03 4.82
N ARG A 258 -29.43 21.99 5.61
CA ARG A 258 -29.94 20.76 6.21
C ARG A 258 -30.40 19.75 5.16
N ASP A 259 -31.14 20.17 4.14
CA ASP A 259 -31.56 19.32 3.02
C ASP A 259 -30.34 18.70 2.29
N ARG A 260 -29.33 19.52 2.01
CA ARG A 260 -28.08 19.05 1.39
C ARG A 260 -27.35 18.03 2.28
N LEU A 261 -27.27 18.28 3.59
CA LEU A 261 -26.67 17.35 4.55
C LEU A 261 -27.41 16.01 4.56
N MET A 262 -28.76 16.03 4.61
CA MET A 262 -29.57 14.81 4.57
C MET A 262 -29.36 14.01 3.30
N LYS A 263 -29.23 14.68 2.14
CA LYS A 263 -28.91 14.03 0.87
C LYS A 263 -27.53 13.37 0.85
N ILE A 264 -26.52 14.00 1.47
CA ILE A 264 -25.20 13.42 1.62
C ILE A 264 -25.25 12.22 2.55
N GLN A 265 -25.87 12.37 3.71
CA GLN A 265 -25.99 11.29 4.70
C GLN A 265 -26.70 10.05 4.13
N GLY A 266 -27.78 10.24 3.38
CA GLY A 266 -28.50 9.14 2.73
C GLY A 266 -27.72 8.43 1.62
N LYS A 267 -26.65 9.05 1.07
CA LYS A 267 -25.76 8.40 0.10
C LYS A 267 -24.61 7.63 0.77
N VAL A 268 -24.33 7.92 2.03
CA VAL A 268 -23.21 7.33 2.78
C VAL A 268 -23.68 6.15 3.64
N MET A 269 -24.93 6.16 4.08
CA MET A 269 -25.56 5.05 4.80
C MET A 269 -25.97 3.92 3.84
#